data_c3bae21efed86fb2e6a2f8426eeb02f5
#
_entry.id   c3bae21efed86fb2e6a2f8426eeb02f5
#
_cell.length_a   1.000
_cell.length_b   1.000
_cell.length_c   1.000
_cell.angle_alpha   90.00
_cell.angle_beta   90.00
_cell.angle_gamma   90.00
#
_symmetry.space_group_name_H-M   'P 1'
#
loop_
_entity.id
_entity.type
_entity.pdbx_description
1 polymer ?
#
loop_
_entity_poly.entity_id
_entity_poly.type
_entity_poly.pdbx_seq_one_letter_code
_entity_poly.pdbx_strand_id
1 'polypeptide(L)'
;VFALVLVLIAGNILRNKNAMIFRKINFILYLLIYALGARAQPLYQQFADSEMQRFPEAWQLDHGKRLYFGYAQGLGCLAMLRVAEETGDRKYFDYVERWADTLINEKGEIHLYELSTYNVDYVNSGKILFELYEKTKKEKYRLAIETLIHQLKYQPTTLEGAYWHKLIYPHQVWLDGVYMTAPFLVKYAKLSKQDRYYDKAIDEILITAKHTRDEKTGLYYHAWDESKKQTWANPQTGQSPNFWGRSIGWYFMAIIDVLEGIPVDHSRRGELIALVQSLAENLAKYQDNEGLWWQVIDQAGREKNYQEASVNSMFLYAYSKGMNRKYLSKKYRGLVDKLYQGIQKKLLKHENGLWILTQCNAVAGLGGNPYRDGSYDYYVGERIRANDSKATGPFIMGCLEAGF
;
A
#
# COMPACT_ATOMS: atom_id res chain seq x y z
N VAL A 1 -25.07 55.27 -56.98
CA VAL A 1 -24.25 55.52 -55.83
C VAL A 1 -24.95 55.00 -54.56
N PHE A 2 -26.27 55.28 -54.33
CA PHE A 2 -26.99 54.87 -53.10
C PHE A 2 -27.13 53.34 -52.92
N ALA A 3 -27.34 52.58 -54.04
CA ALA A 3 -27.45 51.12 -53.96
C ALA A 3 -26.12 50.40 -53.55
N LEU A 4 -24.97 50.98 -53.93
CA LEU A 4 -23.65 50.43 -53.62
C LEU A 4 -23.27 50.63 -52.13
N VAL A 5 -23.72 51.77 -51.55
CA VAL A 5 -23.53 52.09 -50.15
C VAL A 5 -24.35 51.19 -49.24
N LEU A 6 -25.60 50.88 -49.63
CA LEU A 6 -26.47 49.95 -48.90
C LEU A 6 -25.94 48.49 -48.91
N VAL A 7 -25.35 48.06 -50.04
CA VAL A 7 -24.75 46.73 -50.14
C VAL A 7 -23.47 46.62 -49.28
N LEU A 8 -22.67 47.68 -49.24
CA LEU A 8 -21.46 47.72 -48.38
C LEU A 8 -21.82 47.76 -46.89
N ILE A 9 -22.87 48.51 -46.53
CA ILE A 9 -23.35 48.58 -45.13
C ILE A 9 -23.95 47.24 -44.71
N ALA A 10 -24.79 46.61 -45.57
CA ALA A 10 -25.36 45.32 -45.30
C ALA A 10 -24.30 44.21 -45.25
N GLY A 11 -23.28 44.25 -46.10
CA GLY A 11 -22.14 43.35 -46.09
C GLY A 11 -21.28 43.48 -44.81
N ASN A 12 -21.06 44.72 -44.32
CA ASN A 12 -20.35 44.94 -43.07
C ASN A 12 -21.14 44.55 -41.82
N ILE A 13 -22.47 44.77 -41.85
CA ILE A 13 -23.35 44.35 -40.74
C ILE A 13 -23.43 42.81 -40.66
N LEU A 14 -23.54 42.13 -41.83
CA LEU A 14 -23.51 40.66 -41.88
C LEU A 14 -22.15 40.07 -41.47
N ARG A 15 -21.05 40.69 -41.90
CA ARG A 15 -19.68 40.32 -41.45
C ARG A 15 -19.50 40.47 -39.94
N ASN A 16 -19.98 41.59 -39.37
CA ASN A 16 -19.90 41.86 -37.94
C ASN A 16 -20.82 40.93 -37.13
N LYS A 17 -22.02 40.62 -37.61
CA LYS A 17 -22.92 39.62 -36.95
C LYS A 17 -22.32 38.23 -36.97
N ASN A 18 -21.74 37.80 -38.08
CA ASN A 18 -21.11 36.49 -38.21
C ASN A 18 -19.83 36.43 -37.31
N ALA A 19 -19.03 37.50 -37.26
CA ALA A 19 -17.87 37.55 -36.37
C ALA A 19 -18.27 37.52 -34.87
N MET A 20 -19.39 38.15 -34.51
CA MET A 20 -19.90 38.13 -33.14
C MET A 20 -20.51 36.74 -32.77
N ILE A 21 -21.19 36.10 -33.72
CA ILE A 21 -21.68 34.72 -33.54
C ILE A 21 -20.49 33.76 -33.41
N PHE A 22 -19.48 33.87 -34.25
CA PHE A 22 -18.25 33.05 -34.18
C PHE A 22 -17.49 33.21 -32.84
N ARG A 23 -17.40 34.45 -32.33
CA ARG A 23 -16.84 34.71 -31.01
C ARG A 23 -17.65 34.12 -29.88
N LYS A 24 -19.01 34.17 -29.98
CA LYS A 24 -19.89 33.54 -28.98
C LYS A 24 -19.78 32.01 -29.00
N ILE A 25 -19.73 31.42 -30.19
CA ILE A 25 -19.59 29.97 -30.37
C ILE A 25 -18.22 29.51 -29.81
N ASN A 26 -17.12 30.21 -30.13
CA ASN A 26 -15.81 29.90 -29.60
C ASN A 26 -15.74 30.08 -28.10
N PHE A 27 -16.38 31.09 -27.52
CA PHE A 27 -16.46 31.31 -26.08
C PHE A 27 -17.28 30.22 -25.39
N ILE A 28 -18.41 29.78 -25.99
CA ILE A 28 -19.21 28.66 -25.48
C ILE A 28 -18.43 27.35 -25.63
N LEU A 29 -17.71 27.12 -26.71
CA LEU A 29 -16.83 25.97 -26.91
C LEU A 29 -15.69 25.96 -25.87
N TYR A 30 -15.11 27.12 -25.61
CA TYR A 30 -14.08 27.27 -24.58
C TYR A 30 -14.61 27.01 -23.17
N LEU A 31 -15.85 27.50 -22.86
CA LEU A 31 -16.53 27.20 -21.59
C LEU A 31 -16.92 25.72 -21.50
N LEU A 32 -17.35 25.09 -22.60
CA LEU A 32 -17.65 23.65 -22.65
C LEU A 32 -16.37 22.81 -22.50
N ILE A 33 -15.28 23.20 -23.15
CA ILE A 33 -13.98 22.53 -22.98
C ILE A 33 -13.46 22.72 -21.56
N TYR A 34 -13.64 23.89 -20.95
CA TYR A 34 -13.27 24.16 -19.56
C TYR A 34 -14.16 23.40 -18.57
N ALA A 35 -15.47 23.32 -18.83
CA ALA A 35 -16.43 22.53 -18.02
C ALA A 35 -16.24 21.02 -18.20
N LEU A 36 -15.87 20.54 -19.38
CA LEU A 36 -15.49 19.15 -19.64
C LEU A 36 -14.11 18.77 -19.09
N GLY A 37 -13.21 19.77 -18.89
CA GLY A 37 -11.91 19.60 -18.26
C GLY A 37 -11.92 19.57 -16.72
N ALA A 38 -12.99 20.09 -16.11
CA ALA A 38 -13.16 20.06 -14.66
C ALA A 38 -13.78 18.71 -14.22
N ARG A 39 -13.14 17.57 -14.54
CA ARG A 39 -13.44 16.34 -13.81
C ARG A 39 -13.12 16.58 -12.34
N ALA A 40 -14.07 16.26 -11.46
CA ALA A 40 -13.78 16.26 -10.03
C ALA A 40 -12.51 15.43 -9.80
N GLN A 41 -11.58 15.99 -9.02
CA GLN A 41 -10.33 15.32 -8.70
C GLN A 41 -10.63 13.92 -8.13
N PRO A 42 -9.97 12.84 -8.60
CA PRO A 42 -10.22 11.49 -8.10
C PRO A 42 -9.99 11.39 -6.59
N LEU A 43 -10.70 10.46 -5.93
CA LEU A 43 -10.65 10.36 -4.46
C LEU A 43 -9.23 10.04 -3.95
N TYR A 44 -8.46 9.19 -4.65
CA TYR A 44 -7.09 8.90 -4.27
C TYR A 44 -6.22 10.16 -4.21
N GLN A 45 -6.43 11.11 -5.12
CA GLN A 45 -5.67 12.36 -5.15
C GLN A 45 -6.16 13.33 -4.07
N GLN A 46 -7.49 13.48 -3.89
CA GLN A 46 -8.06 14.29 -2.81
C GLN A 46 -7.60 13.79 -1.44
N PHE A 47 -7.50 12.46 -1.27
CA PHE A 47 -7.05 11.86 -0.03
C PHE A 47 -5.56 12.08 0.20
N ALA A 48 -4.73 11.97 -0.84
CA ALA A 48 -3.30 12.28 -0.77
C ALA A 48 -3.06 13.75 -0.40
N ASP A 49 -3.82 14.68 -0.99
CA ASP A 49 -3.78 16.09 -0.63
C ASP A 49 -4.18 16.32 0.83
N SER A 50 -5.19 15.62 1.31
CA SER A 50 -5.62 15.67 2.72
C SER A 50 -4.53 15.17 3.67
N GLU A 51 -3.81 14.10 3.30
CA GLU A 51 -2.68 13.59 4.10
C GLU A 51 -1.51 14.59 4.12
N MET A 52 -1.15 15.18 2.98
CA MET A 52 -0.10 16.20 2.92
C MET A 52 -0.48 17.48 3.69
N GLN A 53 -1.75 17.88 3.68
CA GLN A 53 -2.21 19.03 4.47
C GLN A 53 -2.19 18.73 5.97
N ARG A 54 -2.55 17.51 6.37
CA ARG A 54 -2.53 17.05 7.77
C ARG A 54 -1.12 16.86 8.29
N PHE A 55 -0.24 16.38 7.44
CA PHE A 55 1.15 16.07 7.72
C PHE A 55 2.05 16.78 6.70
N PRO A 56 2.35 18.08 6.89
CA PRO A 56 3.12 18.87 5.92
C PRO A 56 4.51 18.30 5.60
N GLU A 57 5.10 17.56 6.53
CA GLU A 57 6.35 16.86 6.35
C GLU A 57 6.13 15.34 6.44
N ALA A 58 6.73 14.56 5.53
CA ALA A 58 6.47 13.11 5.42
C ALA A 58 6.89 12.30 6.65
N TRP A 59 7.81 12.81 7.48
CA TRP A 59 8.12 12.17 8.76
C TRP A 59 6.96 12.20 9.76
N GLN A 60 6.00 13.11 9.59
CA GLN A 60 4.82 13.24 10.43
C GLN A 60 3.74 12.20 10.08
N LEU A 61 3.80 11.62 8.89
CA LEU A 61 2.92 10.49 8.52
C LEU A 61 2.91 9.43 9.64
N ASP A 62 1.81 8.72 9.77
CA ASP A 62 1.60 7.75 10.84
C ASP A 62 1.66 8.38 12.25
N HIS A 63 1.34 9.69 12.34
CA HIS A 63 1.46 10.47 13.58
C HIS A 63 2.89 10.46 14.16
N GLY A 64 3.89 10.46 13.28
CA GLY A 64 5.30 10.49 13.64
C GLY A 64 5.64 11.70 14.50
N LYS A 65 6.47 11.48 15.52
CA LYS A 65 6.90 12.52 16.47
C LYS A 65 8.39 12.88 16.36
N ARG A 66 9.11 12.20 15.46
CA ARG A 66 10.54 12.40 15.21
C ARG A 66 10.89 11.99 13.79
N LEU A 67 12.01 12.50 13.30
CA LEU A 67 12.61 12.01 12.07
C LEU A 67 12.99 10.53 12.25
N TYR A 68 12.46 9.68 11.39
CA TYR A 68 12.65 8.25 11.48
C TYR A 68 12.37 7.60 10.12
N PHE A 69 13.20 6.63 9.74
CA PHE A 69 13.02 5.83 8.52
C PHE A 69 12.06 4.66 8.80
N GLY A 70 10.85 5.01 9.25
CA GLY A 70 9.85 4.06 9.71
C GLY A 70 9.04 3.44 8.57
N TYR A 71 8.69 2.15 8.72
CA TYR A 71 7.97 1.39 7.69
C TYR A 71 6.60 2.01 7.32
N ALA A 72 5.91 2.59 8.28
CA ALA A 72 4.60 3.19 8.05
C ALA A 72 4.70 4.49 7.25
N GLN A 73 5.71 5.34 7.55
CA GLN A 73 6.03 6.51 6.75
C GLN A 73 6.41 6.11 5.32
N GLY A 74 7.26 5.09 5.17
CA GLY A 74 7.65 4.54 3.87
C GLY A 74 6.45 4.05 3.04
N LEU A 75 5.45 3.43 3.68
CA LEU A 75 4.23 3.01 3.00
C LEU A 75 3.40 4.20 2.50
N GLY A 76 3.21 5.22 3.35
CA GLY A 76 2.54 6.45 2.96
C GLY A 76 3.27 7.17 1.83
N CYS A 77 4.60 7.25 1.92
CA CYS A 77 5.44 7.80 0.84
C CYS A 77 5.33 7.01 -0.46
N LEU A 78 5.25 5.68 -0.39
CA LEU A 78 5.04 4.85 -1.58
C LEU A 78 3.72 5.19 -2.26
N ALA A 79 2.65 5.41 -1.49
CA ALA A 79 1.36 5.86 -2.03
C ALA A 79 1.47 7.24 -2.71
N MET A 80 2.20 8.19 -2.12
CA MET A 80 2.45 9.50 -2.74
C MET A 80 3.21 9.38 -4.07
N LEU A 81 4.20 8.49 -4.17
CA LEU A 81 4.89 8.22 -5.43
C LEU A 81 3.94 7.63 -6.50
N ARG A 82 3.00 6.77 -6.12
CA ARG A 82 1.98 6.26 -7.08
C ARG A 82 1.08 7.39 -7.58
N VAL A 83 0.68 8.32 -6.69
CA VAL A 83 -0.11 9.49 -7.09
C VAL A 83 0.71 10.41 -8.01
N ALA A 84 2.00 10.63 -7.70
CA ALA A 84 2.90 11.40 -8.57
C ALA A 84 3.03 10.77 -9.98
N GLU A 85 3.15 9.45 -10.05
CA GLU A 85 3.25 8.71 -11.31
C GLU A 85 1.98 8.84 -12.15
N GLU A 86 0.81 8.70 -11.53
CA GLU A 86 -0.49 8.75 -12.20
C GLU A 86 -0.85 10.17 -12.67
N THR A 87 -0.60 11.17 -11.82
CA THR A 87 -1.05 12.55 -12.08
C THR A 87 -0.02 13.40 -12.82
N GLY A 88 1.26 13.01 -12.77
CA GLY A 88 2.38 13.86 -13.22
C GLY A 88 2.66 15.07 -12.30
N ASP A 89 1.92 15.23 -11.20
CA ASP A 89 2.09 16.34 -10.27
C ASP A 89 3.29 16.07 -9.35
N ARG A 90 4.34 16.88 -9.57
CA ARG A 90 5.62 16.75 -8.88
C ARG A 90 5.56 16.97 -7.37
N LYS A 91 4.54 17.69 -6.85
CA LYS A 91 4.42 17.97 -5.41
C LYS A 91 4.48 16.72 -4.54
N TYR A 92 3.88 15.60 -5.01
CA TYR A 92 3.90 14.33 -4.28
C TYR A 92 5.28 13.68 -4.27
N PHE A 93 5.99 13.76 -5.41
CA PHE A 93 7.37 13.29 -5.50
C PHE A 93 8.30 14.13 -4.60
N ASP A 94 8.21 15.46 -4.68
CA ASP A 94 9.03 16.38 -3.89
C ASP A 94 8.80 16.21 -2.38
N TYR A 95 7.57 15.88 -1.97
CA TYR A 95 7.24 15.57 -0.58
C TYR A 95 8.01 14.34 -0.07
N VAL A 96 8.09 13.29 -0.87
CA VAL A 96 8.83 12.05 -0.53
C VAL A 96 10.34 12.28 -0.61
N GLU A 97 10.81 12.96 -1.66
CA GLU A 97 12.23 13.26 -1.86
C GLU A 97 12.80 14.07 -0.68
N ARG A 98 12.11 15.11 -0.21
CA ARG A 98 12.53 15.88 0.96
C ARG A 98 12.71 15.01 2.20
N TRP A 99 11.81 14.09 2.46
CA TRP A 99 11.93 13.16 3.59
C TRP A 99 13.15 12.25 3.46
N ALA A 100 13.36 11.66 2.29
CA ALA A 100 14.51 10.80 2.04
C ALA A 100 15.83 11.60 2.12
N ASP A 101 15.87 12.81 1.55
CA ASP A 101 17.05 13.69 1.59
C ASP A 101 17.43 14.12 3.01
N THR A 102 16.43 14.31 3.88
CA THR A 102 16.68 14.65 5.30
C THR A 102 17.24 13.47 6.09
N LEU A 103 16.87 12.24 5.73
CA LEU A 103 17.25 11.03 6.48
C LEU A 103 18.51 10.35 5.94
N ILE A 104 18.91 10.61 4.70
CA ILE A 104 20.00 9.89 4.04
C ILE A 104 21.09 10.87 3.65
N ASN A 105 22.28 10.72 4.24
CA ASN A 105 23.43 11.55 3.91
C ASN A 105 24.11 11.11 2.60
N GLU A 106 25.10 11.86 2.14
CA GLU A 106 25.79 11.61 0.87
C GLU A 106 26.56 10.27 0.83
N LYS A 107 26.81 9.66 1.99
CA LYS A 107 27.41 8.31 2.09
C LYS A 107 26.37 7.18 2.07
N GLY A 108 25.06 7.50 1.97
CA GLY A 108 23.97 6.52 2.03
C GLY A 108 23.67 6.02 3.44
N GLU A 109 24.23 6.67 4.48
CA GLU A 109 23.91 6.35 5.87
C GLU A 109 22.50 6.85 6.20
N ILE A 110 21.67 5.97 6.77
CA ILE A 110 20.28 6.25 7.10
C ILE A 110 20.18 6.65 8.58
N HIS A 111 19.58 7.81 8.85
CA HIS A 111 19.40 8.33 10.20
C HIS A 111 18.63 7.37 11.10
N LEU A 112 19.17 7.09 12.28
CA LEU A 112 18.64 6.14 13.28
C LEU A 112 18.45 4.70 12.76
N TYR A 113 19.11 4.33 11.68
CA TYR A 113 19.17 2.94 11.23
C TYR A 113 20.27 2.20 12.01
N GLU A 114 19.92 1.04 12.56
CA GLU A 114 20.82 0.19 13.33
C GLU A 114 20.83 -1.23 12.74
N LEU A 115 21.88 -1.56 11.98
CA LEU A 115 22.07 -2.90 11.39
C LEU A 115 22.00 -4.01 12.44
N SER A 116 22.59 -3.80 13.61
CA SER A 116 22.65 -4.80 14.71
C SER A 116 21.29 -5.28 15.20
N THR A 117 20.22 -4.53 14.94
CA THR A 117 18.86 -4.93 15.32
C THR A 117 18.24 -5.95 14.37
N TYR A 118 18.79 -6.10 13.16
CA TYR A 118 18.24 -6.94 12.10
C TYR A 118 16.72 -6.82 12.00
N ASN A 119 16.23 -5.56 11.95
CA ASN A 119 14.82 -5.26 11.92
C ASN A 119 14.35 -5.09 10.46
N VAL A 120 13.52 -6.02 9.97
CA VAL A 120 13.02 -5.96 8.58
C VAL A 120 12.09 -4.78 8.32
N ASP A 121 11.55 -4.13 9.36
CA ASP A 121 10.70 -2.95 9.19
C ASP A 121 11.45 -1.79 8.47
N TYR A 122 12.76 -1.64 8.70
CA TYR A 122 13.56 -0.64 7.99
C TYR A 122 13.57 -0.85 6.47
N VAL A 123 13.50 -2.11 6.03
CA VAL A 123 13.58 -2.46 4.62
C VAL A 123 12.36 -1.96 3.84
N ASN A 124 11.19 -1.89 4.49
CA ASN A 124 9.97 -1.40 3.84
C ASN A 124 10.12 -0.01 3.24
N SER A 125 10.70 0.92 4.00
CA SER A 125 10.93 2.29 3.52
C SER A 125 11.95 2.35 2.38
N GLY A 126 12.86 1.40 2.31
CA GLY A 126 13.81 1.27 1.20
C GLY A 126 13.17 1.11 -0.17
N LYS A 127 11.90 0.68 -0.25
CA LYS A 127 11.19 0.52 -1.54
C LYS A 127 11.05 1.82 -2.32
N ILE A 128 10.93 2.97 -1.64
CA ILE A 128 10.84 4.27 -2.31
C ILE A 128 12.17 4.69 -2.94
N LEU A 129 13.29 4.21 -2.39
CA LEU A 129 14.63 4.64 -2.84
C LEU A 129 14.93 4.22 -4.27
N PHE A 130 14.35 3.12 -4.75
CA PHE A 130 14.51 2.70 -6.14
C PHE A 130 13.95 3.74 -7.11
N GLU A 131 12.79 4.29 -6.84
CA GLU A 131 12.14 5.29 -7.69
C GLU A 131 12.82 6.64 -7.56
N LEU A 132 13.21 7.03 -6.35
CA LEU A 132 14.00 8.25 -6.12
C LEU A 132 15.33 8.17 -6.87
N TYR A 133 16.05 7.03 -6.81
CA TYR A 133 17.29 6.84 -7.55
C TYR A 133 17.06 6.86 -9.06
N GLU A 134 16.03 6.18 -9.54
CA GLU A 134 15.70 6.15 -10.97
C GLU A 134 15.45 7.55 -11.54
N LYS A 135 14.71 8.40 -10.81
CA LYS A 135 14.33 9.75 -11.26
C LYS A 135 15.43 10.79 -11.06
N THR A 136 16.18 10.71 -9.96
CA THR A 136 17.13 11.77 -9.55
C THR A 136 18.58 11.44 -9.83
N LYS A 137 18.92 10.15 -9.94
CA LYS A 137 20.30 9.63 -10.03
C LYS A 137 21.19 10.01 -8.84
N LYS A 138 20.61 10.44 -7.70
CA LYS A 138 21.36 10.72 -6.48
C LYS A 138 21.95 9.42 -5.93
N GLU A 139 23.27 9.34 -5.92
CA GLU A 139 24.02 8.12 -5.54
C GLU A 139 23.74 7.68 -4.10
N LYS A 140 23.46 8.62 -3.20
CA LYS A 140 23.12 8.31 -1.81
C LYS A 140 21.93 7.35 -1.68
N TYR A 141 20.94 7.39 -2.58
CA TYR A 141 19.83 6.46 -2.56
C TYR A 141 20.26 5.05 -2.95
N ARG A 142 21.14 4.93 -3.94
CA ARG A 142 21.73 3.62 -4.31
C ARG A 142 22.54 3.03 -3.14
N LEU A 143 23.38 3.85 -2.50
CA LEU A 143 24.16 3.42 -1.34
C LEU A 143 23.26 2.99 -0.16
N ALA A 144 22.16 3.70 0.09
CA ALA A 144 21.18 3.31 1.11
C ALA A 144 20.46 1.99 0.75
N ILE A 145 20.15 1.74 -0.54
CA ILE A 145 19.63 0.45 -1.00
C ILE A 145 20.66 -0.66 -0.70
N GLU A 146 21.96 -0.44 -0.97
CA GLU A 146 23.01 -1.41 -0.67
C GLU A 146 23.17 -1.68 0.85
N THR A 147 22.96 -0.66 1.69
CA THR A 147 22.93 -0.83 3.15
C THR A 147 21.80 -1.77 3.57
N LEU A 148 20.60 -1.61 3.00
CA LEU A 148 19.43 -2.44 3.34
C LEU A 148 19.57 -3.86 2.79
N ILE A 149 20.11 -4.04 1.60
CA ILE A 149 20.38 -5.39 1.07
C ILE A 149 21.51 -6.08 1.84
N HIS A 150 22.49 -5.34 2.33
CA HIS A 150 23.51 -5.87 3.22
C HIS A 150 22.88 -6.44 4.50
N GLN A 151 21.91 -5.72 5.11
CA GLN A 151 21.15 -6.29 6.22
C GLN A 151 20.51 -7.63 5.83
N LEU A 152 19.75 -7.67 4.72
CA LEU A 152 19.04 -8.89 4.31
C LEU A 152 19.98 -10.06 3.99
N LYS A 153 21.19 -9.77 3.52
CA LYS A 153 22.19 -10.81 3.29
C LYS A 153 22.62 -11.53 4.56
N TYR A 154 22.60 -10.84 5.69
CA TYR A 154 23.00 -11.38 7.00
C TYR A 154 21.84 -11.47 7.99
N GLN A 155 20.61 -11.19 7.55
CA GLN A 155 19.41 -11.35 8.37
C GLN A 155 19.30 -12.79 8.85
N PRO A 156 19.13 -13.03 10.16
CA PRO A 156 18.86 -14.36 10.67
C PRO A 156 17.64 -14.99 9.98
N THR A 157 17.74 -16.31 9.74
CA THR A 157 16.70 -17.08 9.06
C THR A 157 16.28 -18.30 9.87
N THR A 158 15.12 -18.83 9.55
CA THR A 158 14.71 -20.18 9.95
C THR A 158 15.58 -21.22 9.23
N LEU A 159 15.48 -22.47 9.62
CA LEU A 159 16.17 -23.60 8.95
C LEU A 159 15.78 -23.72 7.47
N GLU A 160 14.52 -23.40 7.13
CA GLU A 160 14.04 -23.40 5.74
C GLU A 160 14.44 -22.12 4.98
N GLY A 161 14.99 -21.13 5.66
CA GLY A 161 15.52 -19.92 5.04
C GLY A 161 14.63 -18.68 5.12
N ALA A 162 13.43 -18.70 5.70
CA ALA A 162 12.62 -17.49 5.88
C ALA A 162 13.25 -16.55 6.91
N TYR A 163 13.20 -15.24 6.67
CA TYR A 163 13.78 -14.24 7.55
C TYR A 163 13.06 -14.15 8.89
N TRP A 164 13.82 -14.08 10.00
CA TRP A 164 13.25 -13.63 11.24
C TRP A 164 12.80 -12.18 11.13
N HIS A 165 11.67 -11.88 11.73
CA HIS A 165 11.12 -10.52 11.66
C HIS A 165 12.06 -9.47 12.27
N LYS A 166 12.70 -9.79 13.42
CA LYS A 166 13.71 -8.96 14.10
C LYS A 166 14.62 -9.86 14.92
N LEU A 167 15.84 -9.42 15.18
CA LEU A 167 16.74 -10.16 16.06
C LEU A 167 16.15 -10.40 17.46
N ILE A 168 15.39 -9.43 18.00
CA ILE A 168 14.70 -9.56 19.28
C ILE A 168 13.52 -10.53 19.28
N TYR A 169 13.14 -11.03 18.12
CA TYR A 169 12.10 -12.05 17.91
C TYR A 169 12.69 -13.28 17.21
N PRO A 170 13.61 -14.00 17.88
CA PRO A 170 14.34 -15.10 17.26
C PRO A 170 13.36 -16.20 16.82
N HIS A 171 13.66 -16.82 15.69
CA HIS A 171 12.89 -17.90 15.06
C HIS A 171 11.47 -17.52 14.61
N GLN A 172 11.09 -16.23 14.64
CA GLN A 172 9.72 -15.81 14.32
C GLN A 172 9.63 -15.24 12.91
N VAL A 173 8.72 -15.81 12.12
CA VAL A 173 8.31 -15.31 10.80
C VAL A 173 6.90 -14.74 10.92
N TRP A 174 6.73 -13.47 10.60
CA TRP A 174 5.45 -12.78 10.61
C TRP A 174 5.01 -12.44 9.18
N LEU A 175 3.72 -12.51 8.90
CA LEU A 175 3.16 -12.12 7.59
C LEU A 175 3.57 -10.70 7.20
N ASP A 176 3.63 -9.80 8.17
CA ASP A 176 4.09 -8.41 8.02
C ASP A 176 5.51 -8.34 7.43
N GLY A 177 6.42 -9.16 7.94
CA GLY A 177 7.82 -9.21 7.50
C GLY A 177 7.97 -9.56 6.03
N VAL A 178 7.09 -10.38 5.50
CA VAL A 178 7.08 -10.74 4.07
C VAL A 178 6.85 -9.50 3.20
N TYR A 179 5.90 -8.62 3.58
CA TYR A 179 5.72 -7.37 2.84
C TYR A 179 6.90 -6.41 3.00
N MET A 180 7.55 -6.42 4.15
CA MET A 180 8.72 -5.56 4.36
C MET A 180 9.86 -5.93 3.41
N THR A 181 10.09 -7.22 3.18
CA THR A 181 11.29 -7.75 2.50
C THR A 181 11.07 -8.15 1.04
N ALA A 182 10.05 -8.96 0.74
CA ALA A 182 9.93 -9.61 -0.58
C ALA A 182 9.77 -8.62 -1.75
N PRO A 183 8.91 -7.57 -1.69
CA PRO A 183 8.84 -6.57 -2.75
C PRO A 183 10.14 -5.76 -2.91
N PHE A 184 10.90 -5.54 -1.82
CA PHE A 184 12.21 -4.88 -1.88
C PHE A 184 13.24 -5.76 -2.62
N LEU A 185 13.28 -7.06 -2.31
CA LEU A 185 14.18 -8.02 -2.97
C LEU A 185 13.94 -8.06 -4.49
N VAL A 186 12.68 -8.04 -4.91
CA VAL A 186 12.32 -8.03 -6.35
C VAL A 186 12.81 -6.75 -7.03
N LYS A 187 12.62 -5.59 -6.40
CA LYS A 187 13.17 -4.32 -6.92
C LYS A 187 14.70 -4.36 -7.01
N TYR A 188 15.35 -4.93 -6.00
CA TYR A 188 16.80 -5.08 -5.99
C TYR A 188 17.29 -6.09 -7.05
N ALA A 189 16.60 -7.21 -7.25
CA ALA A 189 16.91 -8.16 -8.32
C ALA A 189 16.96 -7.47 -9.69
N LYS A 190 15.96 -6.64 -9.99
CA LYS A 190 15.89 -5.85 -11.21
C LYS A 190 17.05 -4.84 -11.32
N LEU A 191 17.35 -4.10 -10.25
CA LEU A 191 18.42 -3.10 -10.22
C LEU A 191 19.81 -3.75 -10.40
N SER A 192 20.07 -4.84 -9.67
CA SER A 192 21.37 -5.52 -9.63
C SER A 192 21.56 -6.57 -10.74
N LYS A 193 20.49 -6.93 -11.45
CA LYS A 193 20.44 -8.02 -12.46
C LYS A 193 20.85 -9.37 -11.86
N GLN A 194 20.41 -9.67 -10.63
CA GLN A 194 20.72 -10.91 -9.93
C GLN A 194 19.43 -11.68 -9.61
N ASP A 195 19.11 -12.70 -10.39
CA ASP A 195 17.87 -13.47 -10.33
C ASP A 195 17.66 -14.20 -8.99
N ARG A 196 18.73 -14.53 -8.26
CA ARG A 196 18.65 -15.16 -6.94
C ARG A 196 17.77 -14.40 -5.93
N TYR A 197 17.59 -13.09 -6.12
CA TYR A 197 16.72 -12.29 -5.24
C TYR A 197 15.24 -12.43 -5.60
N TYR A 198 14.91 -12.82 -6.83
CA TYR A 198 13.56 -13.24 -7.19
C TYR A 198 13.20 -14.55 -6.48
N ASP A 199 14.10 -15.56 -6.55
CA ASP A 199 13.90 -16.83 -5.84
C ASP A 199 13.76 -16.61 -4.35
N LYS A 200 14.62 -15.78 -3.75
CA LYS A 200 14.54 -15.47 -2.32
C LYS A 200 13.21 -14.81 -1.92
N ALA A 201 12.68 -13.90 -2.75
CA ALA A 201 11.38 -13.28 -2.50
C ALA A 201 10.22 -14.30 -2.60
N ILE A 202 10.31 -15.25 -3.52
CA ILE A 202 9.35 -16.34 -3.66
C ILE A 202 9.42 -17.27 -2.45
N ASP A 203 10.63 -17.63 -2.01
CA ASP A 203 10.84 -18.48 -0.82
C ASP A 203 10.24 -17.87 0.45
N GLU A 204 10.46 -16.55 0.67
CA GLU A 204 9.84 -15.85 1.80
C GLU A 204 8.30 -16.01 1.83
N ILE A 205 7.67 -15.90 0.66
CA ILE A 205 6.22 -16.07 0.53
C ILE A 205 5.82 -17.54 0.77
N LEU A 206 6.45 -18.48 0.09
CA LEU A 206 6.01 -19.88 0.10
C LEU A 206 6.30 -20.59 1.44
N ILE A 207 7.45 -20.32 2.06
CA ILE A 207 7.78 -20.85 3.39
C ILE A 207 6.79 -20.30 4.42
N THR A 208 6.50 -19.00 4.36
CA THR A 208 5.51 -18.37 5.24
C THR A 208 4.12 -18.99 5.04
N ALA A 209 3.67 -19.19 3.79
CA ALA A 209 2.42 -19.86 3.49
C ALA A 209 2.34 -21.25 4.10
N LYS A 210 3.37 -22.06 3.93
CA LYS A 210 3.46 -23.45 4.43
C LYS A 210 3.21 -23.54 5.93
N HIS A 211 3.72 -22.58 6.70
CA HIS A 211 3.68 -22.65 8.16
C HIS A 211 2.55 -21.83 8.81
N THR A 212 1.99 -20.84 8.10
CA THR A 212 0.94 -19.99 8.68
C THR A 212 -0.46 -20.26 8.17
N ARG A 213 -0.62 -21.06 7.09
CA ARG A 213 -1.93 -21.39 6.54
C ARG A 213 -2.70 -22.33 7.46
N ASP A 214 -3.97 -22.01 7.69
CA ASP A 214 -4.93 -22.93 8.31
C ASP A 214 -5.66 -23.74 7.23
N GLU A 215 -5.56 -25.05 7.31
CA GLU A 215 -6.13 -25.95 6.30
C GLU A 215 -7.68 -26.00 6.29
N LYS A 216 -8.32 -25.63 7.41
CA LYS A 216 -9.78 -25.65 7.54
C LYS A 216 -10.43 -24.43 6.90
N THR A 217 -9.86 -23.25 7.16
CA THR A 217 -10.42 -21.97 6.71
C THR A 217 -9.75 -21.44 5.45
N GLY A 218 -8.50 -21.85 5.19
CA GLY A 218 -7.63 -21.29 4.16
C GLY A 218 -7.13 -19.88 4.48
N LEU A 219 -7.35 -19.40 5.71
CA LEU A 219 -6.78 -18.16 6.22
C LEU A 219 -5.34 -18.37 6.70
N TYR A 220 -4.68 -17.28 7.07
CA TYR A 220 -3.29 -17.33 7.52
C TYR A 220 -3.18 -16.73 8.92
N TYR A 221 -2.55 -17.48 9.82
CA TYR A 221 -2.18 -16.98 11.15
C TYR A 221 -1.17 -15.82 11.05
N HIS A 222 -1.21 -14.88 11.98
CA HIS A 222 -0.34 -13.70 11.97
C HIS A 222 1.14 -14.05 11.86
N ALA A 223 1.58 -15.10 12.59
CA ALA A 223 2.98 -15.48 12.65
C ALA A 223 3.17 -16.98 12.92
N TRP A 224 4.41 -17.41 12.70
CA TRP A 224 4.93 -18.72 13.03
C TRP A 224 6.23 -18.60 13.81
N ASP A 225 6.34 -19.30 14.92
CA ASP A 225 7.57 -19.51 15.68
C ASP A 225 8.11 -20.91 15.36
N GLU A 226 9.21 -20.97 14.59
CA GLU A 226 9.87 -22.24 14.25
C GLU A 226 10.29 -23.03 15.49
N SER A 227 10.73 -22.33 16.55
CA SER A 227 11.17 -22.94 17.80
C SER A 227 10.02 -23.49 18.67
N LYS A 228 8.77 -23.01 18.43
CA LYS A 228 7.57 -23.34 19.20
C LYS A 228 7.67 -23.02 20.70
N LYS A 229 8.58 -22.13 21.08
CA LYS A 229 8.89 -21.80 22.49
C LYS A 229 8.24 -20.51 22.96
N GLN A 230 7.72 -19.71 22.03
CA GLN A 230 7.01 -18.49 22.41
C GLN A 230 5.69 -18.83 23.10
N THR A 231 5.35 -18.10 24.16
CA THR A 231 4.11 -18.34 24.93
C THR A 231 2.85 -18.19 24.07
N TRP A 232 2.89 -17.33 23.05
CA TRP A 232 1.80 -17.15 22.11
C TRP A 232 1.70 -18.27 21.07
N ALA A 233 2.76 -19.04 20.85
CA ALA A 233 2.82 -20.04 19.80
C ALA A 233 2.13 -21.36 20.20
N ASN A 234 1.41 -21.94 19.25
CA ASN A 234 0.91 -23.31 19.42
C ASN A 234 2.09 -24.28 19.59
N PRO A 235 2.14 -25.08 20.66
CA PRO A 235 3.29 -25.94 20.96
C PRO A 235 3.52 -27.09 19.96
N GLN A 236 2.51 -27.41 19.11
CA GLN A 236 2.62 -28.43 18.07
C GLN A 236 2.99 -27.83 16.72
N THR A 237 2.36 -26.71 16.35
CA THR A 237 2.52 -26.11 15.00
C THR A 237 3.45 -24.88 14.98
N GLY A 238 3.57 -24.16 16.09
CA GLY A 238 4.27 -22.87 16.16
C GLY A 238 3.44 -21.67 15.70
N GLN A 239 2.20 -21.88 15.28
CA GLN A 239 1.30 -20.83 14.77
C GLN A 239 0.77 -19.93 15.90
N SER A 240 0.55 -18.67 15.60
CA SER A 240 -0.16 -17.73 16.48
C SER A 240 -1.66 -18.05 16.55
N PRO A 241 -2.41 -17.57 17.59
CA PRO A 241 -3.76 -18.11 17.83
C PRO A 241 -4.88 -17.55 16.95
N ASN A 242 -4.69 -16.40 16.28
CA ASN A 242 -5.78 -15.70 15.58
C ASN A 242 -5.40 -15.23 14.17
N PHE A 243 -6.43 -15.02 13.33
CA PHE A 243 -6.29 -14.45 11.98
C PHE A 243 -6.46 -12.93 12.02
N TRP A 244 -5.38 -12.22 12.32
CA TRP A 244 -5.38 -10.77 12.33
C TRP A 244 -5.46 -10.21 10.90
N GLY A 245 -6.48 -9.37 10.63
CA GLY A 245 -6.80 -8.92 9.29
C GLY A 245 -5.66 -8.16 8.61
N ARG A 246 -4.99 -7.23 9.32
CA ARG A 246 -3.87 -6.45 8.76
C ARG A 246 -2.69 -7.33 8.36
N SER A 247 -2.35 -8.35 9.14
CA SER A 247 -1.24 -9.23 8.79
C SER A 247 -1.50 -9.97 7.49
N ILE A 248 -2.73 -10.45 7.31
CA ILE A 248 -3.14 -11.07 6.04
C ILE A 248 -3.15 -10.04 4.90
N GLY A 249 -3.53 -8.79 5.19
CA GLY A 249 -3.46 -7.68 4.24
C GLY A 249 -2.04 -7.42 3.73
N TRP A 250 -1.07 -7.37 4.65
CA TRP A 250 0.35 -7.26 4.29
C TRP A 250 0.79 -8.40 3.37
N TYR A 251 0.43 -9.62 3.73
CA TYR A 251 0.81 -10.80 2.98
C TYR A 251 0.19 -10.81 1.58
N PHE A 252 -1.09 -10.44 1.46
CA PHE A 252 -1.78 -10.35 0.18
C PHE A 252 -1.13 -9.29 -0.73
N MET A 253 -0.85 -8.11 -0.20
CA MET A 253 -0.12 -7.06 -0.93
C MET A 253 1.27 -7.55 -1.36
N ALA A 254 1.99 -8.27 -0.49
CA ALA A 254 3.32 -8.79 -0.81
C ALA A 254 3.31 -9.70 -2.03
N ILE A 255 2.37 -10.65 -2.09
CA ILE A 255 2.26 -11.59 -3.22
C ILE A 255 1.97 -10.83 -4.53
N ILE A 256 1.04 -9.88 -4.49
CA ILE A 256 0.66 -9.06 -5.67
C ILE A 256 1.87 -8.22 -6.17
N ASP A 257 2.60 -7.59 -5.26
CA ASP A 257 3.74 -6.73 -5.62
C ASP A 257 4.95 -7.55 -6.10
N VAL A 258 5.17 -8.73 -5.53
CA VAL A 258 6.20 -9.66 -6.02
C VAL A 258 5.85 -10.20 -7.40
N LEU A 259 4.59 -10.60 -7.63
CA LEU A 259 4.11 -11.04 -8.93
C LEU A 259 4.28 -9.98 -10.03
N GLU A 260 4.11 -8.70 -9.69
CA GLU A 260 4.34 -7.62 -10.66
C GLU A 260 5.83 -7.46 -11.00
N GLY A 261 6.71 -7.71 -10.04
CA GLY A 261 8.14 -7.45 -10.20
C GLY A 261 8.97 -8.63 -10.74
N ILE A 262 8.54 -9.88 -10.57
CA ILE A 262 9.27 -11.06 -11.11
C ILE A 262 9.05 -11.19 -12.61
N PRO A 263 10.02 -11.72 -13.37
CA PRO A 263 9.87 -11.99 -14.81
C PRO A 263 8.62 -12.82 -15.12
N VAL A 264 7.99 -12.53 -16.26
CA VAL A 264 6.75 -13.23 -16.68
C VAL A 264 6.99 -14.72 -16.92
N ASP A 265 8.18 -15.06 -17.38
CA ASP A 265 8.64 -16.43 -17.67
C ASP A 265 9.36 -17.11 -16.50
N HIS A 266 9.37 -16.48 -15.31
CA HIS A 266 9.99 -17.09 -14.14
C HIS A 266 9.31 -18.42 -13.79
N SER A 267 10.10 -19.51 -13.67
CA SER A 267 9.61 -20.89 -13.55
C SER A 267 8.64 -21.10 -12.38
N ARG A 268 8.84 -20.38 -11.28
CA ARG A 268 8.04 -20.49 -10.06
C ARG A 268 6.88 -19.48 -9.96
N ARG A 269 6.69 -18.67 -11.00
CA ARG A 269 5.59 -17.67 -11.02
C ARG A 269 4.21 -18.29 -10.84
N GLY A 270 4.01 -19.49 -11.39
CA GLY A 270 2.76 -20.25 -11.28
C GLY A 270 2.38 -20.60 -9.85
N GLU A 271 3.36 -20.88 -8.99
CA GLU A 271 3.14 -21.17 -7.55
C GLU A 271 2.51 -19.96 -6.84
N LEU A 272 3.03 -18.75 -7.08
CA LEU A 272 2.49 -17.52 -6.49
C LEU A 272 1.10 -17.16 -7.04
N ILE A 273 0.84 -17.43 -8.33
CA ILE A 273 -0.48 -17.22 -8.92
C ILE A 273 -1.50 -18.14 -8.28
N ALA A 274 -1.19 -19.41 -8.13
CA ALA A 274 -2.07 -20.37 -7.46
C ALA A 274 -2.33 -19.99 -5.99
N LEU A 275 -1.27 -19.58 -5.29
CA LEU A 275 -1.35 -19.14 -3.90
C LEU A 275 -2.27 -17.92 -3.74
N VAL A 276 -2.07 -16.87 -4.55
CA VAL A 276 -2.86 -15.63 -4.44
C VAL A 276 -4.33 -15.85 -4.83
N GLN A 277 -4.60 -16.74 -5.79
CA GLN A 277 -5.97 -17.10 -6.17
C GLN A 277 -6.68 -17.85 -5.03
N SER A 278 -6.01 -18.79 -4.39
CA SER A 278 -6.53 -19.51 -3.22
C SER A 278 -6.79 -18.56 -2.04
N LEU A 279 -5.84 -17.67 -1.74
CA LEU A 279 -6.00 -16.65 -0.68
C LEU A 279 -7.19 -15.74 -0.95
N ALA A 280 -7.29 -15.18 -2.17
CA ALA A 280 -8.39 -14.31 -2.55
C ALA A 280 -9.75 -15.01 -2.46
N GLU A 281 -9.85 -16.27 -2.89
CA GLU A 281 -11.09 -17.06 -2.80
C GLU A 281 -11.53 -17.30 -1.36
N ASN A 282 -10.59 -17.62 -0.47
CA ASN A 282 -10.90 -17.85 0.93
C ASN A 282 -11.28 -16.55 1.64
N LEU A 283 -10.57 -15.44 1.41
CA LEU A 283 -10.89 -14.14 1.99
C LEU A 283 -12.28 -13.64 1.58
N ALA A 284 -12.69 -13.89 0.34
CA ALA A 284 -14.01 -13.47 -0.15
C ALA A 284 -15.18 -14.07 0.67
N LYS A 285 -14.99 -15.23 1.32
CA LYS A 285 -16.00 -15.86 2.17
C LYS A 285 -16.26 -15.12 3.48
N TYR A 286 -15.33 -14.26 3.89
CA TYR A 286 -15.38 -13.50 5.15
C TYR A 286 -15.74 -12.03 4.95
N GLN A 287 -16.06 -11.61 3.71
CA GLN A 287 -16.63 -10.27 3.48
C GLN A 287 -18.04 -10.23 4.07
N ASP A 288 -18.29 -9.29 4.96
CA ASP A 288 -19.60 -9.16 5.61
C ASP A 288 -20.67 -8.53 4.70
N ASN A 289 -21.90 -8.40 5.23
CA ASN A 289 -23.03 -7.84 4.49
C ASN A 289 -22.84 -6.36 4.11
N GLU A 290 -21.97 -5.63 4.79
CA GLU A 290 -21.62 -4.23 4.49
C GLU A 290 -20.42 -4.12 3.54
N GLY A 291 -19.82 -5.24 3.13
CA GLY A 291 -18.68 -5.30 2.21
C GLY A 291 -17.32 -5.20 2.88
N LEU A 292 -17.24 -5.33 4.19
CA LEU A 292 -16.04 -5.08 4.97
C LEU A 292 -15.51 -6.35 5.63
N TRP A 293 -14.24 -6.32 6.03
CA TRP A 293 -13.57 -7.31 6.88
C TRP A 293 -13.28 -6.74 8.27
N TRP A 294 -13.19 -7.63 9.23
CA TRP A 294 -13.06 -7.33 10.64
C TRP A 294 -11.61 -7.44 11.11
N GLN A 295 -11.30 -6.84 12.27
CA GLN A 295 -9.96 -6.88 12.89
C GLN A 295 -9.45 -8.33 13.07
N VAL A 296 -10.29 -9.23 13.56
CA VAL A 296 -10.09 -10.68 13.57
C VAL A 296 -11.09 -11.27 12.58
N ILE A 297 -10.59 -11.77 11.45
CA ILE A 297 -11.37 -11.99 10.22
C ILE A 297 -12.49 -13.00 10.39
N ASP A 298 -12.22 -14.13 11.03
CA ASP A 298 -13.15 -15.26 11.18
C ASP A 298 -14.14 -15.10 12.34
N GLN A 299 -14.08 -13.97 13.05
CA GLN A 299 -14.88 -13.69 14.25
C GLN A 299 -15.75 -12.43 14.08
N ALA A 300 -16.33 -12.27 12.90
CA ALA A 300 -17.24 -11.17 12.60
C ALA A 300 -18.42 -11.13 13.60
N GLY A 301 -18.71 -9.94 14.11
CA GLY A 301 -19.80 -9.71 15.06
C GLY A 301 -19.55 -10.21 16.49
N ARG A 302 -18.41 -10.82 16.79
CA ARG A 302 -18.02 -11.10 18.17
C ARG A 302 -17.83 -9.80 18.94
N GLU A 303 -18.19 -9.77 20.23
CA GLU A 303 -18.07 -8.60 21.09
C GLU A 303 -16.70 -7.95 20.99
N LYS A 304 -16.66 -6.61 20.88
CA LYS A 304 -15.47 -5.75 20.68
C LYS A 304 -14.75 -5.87 19.34
N ASN A 305 -15.06 -6.87 18.50
CA ASN A 305 -14.50 -6.90 17.15
C ASN A 305 -15.08 -5.75 16.31
N TYR A 306 -14.34 -5.25 15.36
CA TYR A 306 -14.74 -4.12 14.53
C TYR A 306 -14.25 -4.23 13.10
N GLN A 307 -14.93 -3.54 12.19
CA GLN A 307 -14.53 -3.39 10.79
C GLN A 307 -13.30 -2.48 10.73
N GLU A 308 -12.12 -3.04 10.40
CA GLU A 308 -10.84 -2.36 10.56
C GLU A 308 -10.34 -1.76 9.24
N ALA A 309 -9.94 -0.51 9.26
CA ALA A 309 -9.65 0.24 8.04
C ALA A 309 -8.43 -0.26 7.26
N SER A 310 -7.36 -0.70 7.92
CA SER A 310 -6.15 -1.10 7.20
C SER A 310 -6.33 -2.39 6.42
N VAL A 311 -7.00 -3.40 7.00
CA VAL A 311 -7.27 -4.65 6.27
C VAL A 311 -8.14 -4.37 5.05
N ASN A 312 -9.18 -3.53 5.21
CA ASN A 312 -10.08 -3.17 4.12
C ASN A 312 -9.35 -2.40 3.00
N SER A 313 -8.46 -1.49 3.35
CA SER A 313 -7.63 -0.74 2.41
C SER A 313 -6.63 -1.64 1.67
N MET A 314 -5.96 -2.54 2.38
CA MET A 314 -5.01 -3.49 1.80
C MET A 314 -5.71 -4.49 0.85
N PHE A 315 -6.91 -4.93 1.21
CA PHE A 315 -7.69 -5.81 0.33
C PHE A 315 -8.22 -5.06 -0.89
N LEU A 316 -8.65 -3.80 -0.75
CA LEU A 316 -9.00 -2.95 -1.88
C LEU A 316 -7.85 -2.87 -2.89
N TYR A 317 -6.64 -2.60 -2.42
CA TYR A 317 -5.44 -2.56 -3.25
C TYR A 317 -5.15 -3.92 -3.90
N ALA A 318 -5.06 -4.98 -3.10
CA ALA A 318 -4.61 -6.28 -3.58
C ALA A 318 -5.58 -6.92 -4.58
N TYR A 319 -6.89 -6.86 -4.32
CA TYR A 319 -7.89 -7.34 -5.29
C TYR A 319 -7.91 -6.52 -6.57
N SER A 320 -7.89 -5.19 -6.47
CA SER A 320 -7.95 -4.30 -7.64
C SER A 320 -6.72 -4.48 -8.52
N LYS A 321 -5.53 -4.38 -7.96
CA LYS A 321 -4.27 -4.59 -8.68
C LYS A 321 -4.15 -6.00 -9.23
N GLY A 322 -4.56 -7.01 -8.45
CA GLY A 322 -4.57 -8.41 -8.88
C GLY A 322 -5.43 -8.64 -10.11
N MET A 323 -6.60 -8.02 -10.18
CA MET A 323 -7.47 -8.05 -11.37
C MET A 323 -6.86 -7.29 -12.56
N ASN A 324 -6.30 -6.10 -12.33
CA ASN A 324 -5.69 -5.28 -13.37
C ASN A 324 -4.49 -5.99 -14.02
N ARG A 325 -3.69 -6.66 -13.23
CA ARG A 325 -2.52 -7.45 -13.69
C ARG A 325 -2.90 -8.88 -14.13
N LYS A 326 -4.19 -9.26 -14.10
CA LYS A 326 -4.72 -10.59 -14.48
C LYS A 326 -4.21 -11.75 -13.62
N TYR A 327 -3.79 -11.49 -12.38
CA TYR A 327 -3.46 -12.54 -11.39
C TYR A 327 -4.73 -13.09 -10.75
N LEU A 328 -5.74 -12.22 -10.63
CA LEU A 328 -7.07 -12.57 -10.14
C LEU A 328 -8.12 -12.43 -11.24
N SER A 329 -9.17 -13.23 -11.14
CA SER A 329 -10.32 -13.17 -12.04
C SER A 329 -11.12 -11.87 -11.84
N LYS A 330 -11.63 -11.32 -12.94
CA LYS A 330 -12.57 -10.19 -12.92
C LYS A 330 -13.89 -10.47 -12.15
N LYS A 331 -14.16 -11.75 -11.78
CA LYS A 331 -15.31 -12.12 -10.94
C LYS A 331 -15.34 -11.37 -9.60
N TYR A 332 -14.18 -10.89 -9.11
CA TYR A 332 -14.08 -10.13 -7.87
C TYR A 332 -14.46 -8.64 -8.00
N ARG A 333 -14.86 -8.17 -9.20
CA ARG A 333 -15.23 -6.74 -9.36
C ARG A 333 -16.37 -6.34 -8.43
N GLY A 334 -17.45 -7.14 -8.36
CA GLY A 334 -18.56 -6.86 -7.45
C GLY A 334 -18.19 -6.87 -5.97
N LEU A 335 -17.23 -7.73 -5.57
CA LEU A 335 -16.67 -7.71 -4.22
C LEU A 335 -15.93 -6.40 -3.93
N VAL A 336 -15.11 -5.92 -4.88
CA VAL A 336 -14.37 -4.66 -4.75
C VAL A 336 -15.29 -3.45 -4.72
N ASP A 337 -16.33 -3.43 -5.57
CA ASP A 337 -17.32 -2.35 -5.56
C ASP A 337 -18.07 -2.28 -4.22
N LYS A 338 -18.45 -3.44 -3.68
CA LYS A 338 -19.10 -3.54 -2.36
C LYS A 338 -18.15 -3.12 -1.22
N LEU A 339 -16.89 -3.53 -1.29
CA LEU A 339 -15.85 -3.11 -0.35
C LEU A 339 -15.68 -1.59 -0.33
N TYR A 340 -15.56 -0.97 -1.50
CA TYR A 340 -15.41 0.47 -1.61
C TYR A 340 -16.63 1.23 -1.05
N GLN A 341 -17.84 0.76 -1.35
CA GLN A 341 -19.08 1.33 -0.79
C GLN A 341 -19.12 1.19 0.74
N GLY A 342 -18.69 0.05 1.28
CA GLY A 342 -18.58 -0.17 2.71
C GLY A 342 -17.59 0.78 3.37
N ILE A 343 -16.40 0.96 2.78
CA ILE A 343 -15.39 1.93 3.26
C ILE A 343 -15.98 3.35 3.26
N GLN A 344 -16.60 3.77 2.15
CA GLN A 344 -17.21 5.10 2.05
C GLN A 344 -18.27 5.33 3.14
N LYS A 345 -19.12 4.36 3.38
CA LYS A 345 -20.24 4.48 4.32
C LYS A 345 -19.82 4.42 5.79
N LYS A 346 -18.81 3.60 6.13
CA LYS A 346 -18.51 3.23 7.51
C LYS A 346 -17.21 3.80 8.04
N LEU A 347 -16.19 3.89 7.17
CA LEU A 347 -14.82 4.17 7.58
C LEU A 347 -14.33 5.54 7.12
N LEU A 348 -14.96 6.12 6.08
CA LEU A 348 -14.53 7.37 5.50
C LEU A 348 -15.41 8.53 5.98
N LYS A 349 -14.79 9.66 6.28
CA LYS A 349 -15.45 10.93 6.61
C LYS A 349 -14.79 12.07 5.83
N HIS A 350 -15.56 13.12 5.63
CA HIS A 350 -15.06 14.38 5.08
C HIS A 350 -15.45 15.50 6.03
N GLU A 351 -14.46 16.07 6.73
CA GLU A 351 -14.67 17.08 7.76
C GLU A 351 -13.63 18.21 7.59
N ASN A 352 -14.07 19.46 7.69
CA ASN A 352 -13.20 20.65 7.54
C ASN A 352 -12.36 20.66 6.23
N GLY A 353 -12.91 20.15 5.14
CA GLY A 353 -12.23 20.08 3.85
C GLY A 353 -11.20 18.95 3.72
N LEU A 354 -11.07 18.06 4.70
CA LEU A 354 -10.15 16.95 4.71
C LEU A 354 -10.87 15.61 4.73
N TRP A 355 -10.36 14.66 3.97
CA TRP A 355 -10.75 13.27 4.08
C TRP A 355 -10.11 12.61 5.30
N ILE A 356 -10.88 11.82 6.01
CA ILE A 356 -10.47 11.12 7.24
C ILE A 356 -10.84 9.65 7.10
N LEU A 357 -9.87 8.75 7.28
CA LEU A 357 -10.07 7.31 7.37
C LEU A 357 -10.06 6.91 8.86
N THR A 358 -11.20 6.46 9.35
CA THR A 358 -11.42 6.11 10.76
C THR A 358 -11.18 4.62 11.01
N GLN A 359 -11.28 4.18 12.28
CA GLN A 359 -11.21 2.77 12.65
C GLN A 359 -9.92 2.05 12.24
N CYS A 360 -8.77 2.75 12.27
CA CYS A 360 -7.49 2.13 12.02
C CYS A 360 -6.91 1.57 13.32
N ASN A 361 -6.59 0.30 13.37
CA ASN A 361 -5.76 -0.27 14.43
C ASN A 361 -4.39 0.43 14.45
N ALA A 362 -3.97 0.98 15.59
CA ALA A 362 -2.71 1.73 15.65
C ALA A 362 -1.51 0.82 15.47
N VAL A 363 -1.48 -0.30 16.21
CA VAL A 363 -0.39 -1.28 16.14
C VAL A 363 -0.89 -2.61 16.69
N ALA A 364 -0.39 -3.72 16.16
CA ALA A 364 -0.43 -5.02 16.80
C ALA A 364 0.86 -5.78 16.51
N GLY A 365 1.15 -6.80 17.28
CA GLY A 365 2.33 -7.63 17.16
C GLY A 365 2.28 -8.80 18.15
N LEU A 366 3.39 -9.49 18.32
CA LEU A 366 3.47 -10.66 19.20
C LEU A 366 4.70 -10.55 20.09
N GLY A 367 4.64 -11.11 21.30
CA GLY A 367 5.73 -11.04 22.27
C GLY A 367 6.05 -9.61 22.72
N GLY A 368 7.27 -9.39 23.19
CA GLY A 368 7.75 -8.08 23.66
C GLY A 368 7.37 -7.76 25.09
N ASN A 369 7.52 -6.49 25.48
CA ASN A 369 7.17 -5.98 26.79
C ASN A 369 6.46 -4.63 26.65
N PRO A 370 5.17 -4.47 27.06
CA PRO A 370 4.32 -5.54 27.63
C PRO A 370 4.13 -6.72 26.66
N TYR A 371 3.89 -7.91 27.21
CA TYR A 371 3.75 -9.12 26.41
C TYR A 371 2.45 -9.13 25.61
N ARG A 372 2.55 -9.38 24.32
CA ARG A 372 1.44 -9.45 23.37
C ARG A 372 1.22 -10.91 23.03
N ASP A 373 0.15 -11.48 23.56
CA ASP A 373 -0.13 -12.91 23.50
C ASP A 373 -0.83 -13.37 22.21
N GLY A 374 -1.24 -12.42 21.35
CA GLY A 374 -1.97 -12.72 20.12
C GLY A 374 -3.37 -13.25 20.35
N SER A 375 -3.92 -13.16 21.57
CA SER A 375 -5.30 -13.52 21.87
C SER A 375 -6.31 -12.64 21.14
N TYR A 376 -7.56 -13.10 21.08
CA TYR A 376 -8.65 -12.28 20.58
C TYR A 376 -8.74 -10.94 21.33
N ASP A 377 -8.77 -11.00 22.67
CA ASP A 377 -8.89 -9.81 23.51
C ASP A 377 -7.74 -8.83 23.32
N TYR A 378 -6.52 -9.33 23.07
CA TYR A 378 -5.38 -8.51 22.71
C TYR A 378 -5.64 -7.73 21.42
N TYR A 379 -6.04 -8.40 20.32
CA TYR A 379 -6.23 -7.72 19.03
C TYR A 379 -7.36 -6.70 19.04
N VAL A 380 -8.49 -6.99 19.72
CA VAL A 380 -9.62 -6.06 19.78
C VAL A 380 -9.46 -4.99 20.85
N GLY A 381 -8.53 -5.18 21.79
CA GLY A 381 -8.16 -4.22 22.84
C GLY A 381 -7.13 -3.18 22.41
N GLU A 382 -6.48 -3.38 21.25
CA GLU A 382 -5.49 -2.43 20.77
C GLU A 382 -6.10 -1.07 20.39
N ARG A 383 -5.31 -0.02 20.56
CA ARG A 383 -5.76 1.35 20.30
C ARG A 383 -6.22 1.54 18.86
N ILE A 384 -7.39 2.15 18.70
CA ILE A 384 -7.94 2.60 17.43
C ILE A 384 -7.62 4.09 17.24
N ARG A 385 -7.26 4.50 16.02
CA ARG A 385 -7.04 5.90 15.64
C ARG A 385 -7.51 6.17 14.22
N ALA A 386 -7.56 7.44 13.81
CA ALA A 386 -7.81 7.82 12.43
C ALA A 386 -6.49 8.07 11.69
N ASN A 387 -6.53 8.00 10.35
CA ASN A 387 -5.45 8.39 9.44
C ASN A 387 -4.10 7.72 9.77
N ASP A 388 -4.15 6.46 10.07
CA ASP A 388 -2.97 5.63 10.23
C ASP A 388 -2.40 5.27 8.85
N SER A 389 -1.11 5.50 8.62
CA SER A 389 -0.50 5.30 7.29
C SER A 389 -0.56 3.86 6.80
N LYS A 390 -0.72 2.89 7.71
CA LYS A 390 -0.93 1.47 7.37
C LYS A 390 -2.32 1.22 6.78
N ALA A 391 -3.23 2.18 6.92
CA ALA A 391 -4.54 2.19 6.27
C ALA A 391 -4.57 3.20 5.11
N THR A 392 -4.12 4.46 5.32
CA THR A 392 -4.25 5.52 4.33
C THR A 392 -3.38 5.29 3.09
N GLY A 393 -2.17 4.76 3.25
CA GLY A 393 -1.31 4.41 2.11
C GLY A 393 -1.96 3.36 1.19
N PRO A 394 -2.34 2.17 1.70
CA PRO A 394 -3.08 1.18 0.92
C PRO A 394 -4.43 1.68 0.38
N PHE A 395 -5.14 2.57 1.09
CA PHE A 395 -6.38 3.16 0.61
C PHE A 395 -6.17 4.01 -0.64
N ILE A 396 -5.18 4.92 -0.62
CA ILE A 396 -4.82 5.75 -1.77
C ILE A 396 -4.45 4.84 -2.97
N MET A 397 -3.55 3.88 -2.76
CA MET A 397 -3.14 2.95 -3.81
C MET A 397 -4.30 2.07 -4.30
N GLY A 398 -5.19 1.65 -3.40
CA GLY A 398 -6.37 0.85 -3.72
C GLY A 398 -7.39 1.60 -4.55
N CYS A 399 -7.67 2.86 -4.21
CA CYS A 399 -8.54 3.73 -5.00
C CYS A 399 -7.96 3.98 -6.40
N LEU A 400 -6.65 4.22 -6.50
CA LEU A 400 -5.96 4.39 -7.77
C LEU A 400 -6.11 3.15 -8.66
N GLU A 401 -5.83 1.96 -8.13
CA GLU A 401 -5.96 0.70 -8.87
C GLU A 401 -7.41 0.34 -9.23
N ALA A 402 -8.39 0.74 -8.42
CA ALA A 402 -9.81 0.50 -8.66
C ALA A 402 -10.44 1.52 -9.62
N GLY A 403 -9.80 2.67 -9.83
CA GLY A 403 -10.29 3.78 -10.65
C GLY A 403 -11.31 4.68 -9.95
N PHE A 404 -11.17 4.84 -8.61
CA PHE A 404 -12.06 5.64 -7.74
C PHE A 404 -11.52 7.02 -7.37
#